data_ab8d19bac90ad0a355313e5e37bd2a9d
#
_entry.id   ab8d19bac90ad0a355313e5e37bd2a9d
#
_cell.length_a   1.000
_cell.length_b   1.000
_cell.length_c   1.000
_cell.angle_alpha   90.00
_cell.angle_beta   90.00
_cell.angle_gamma   90.00
#
_symmetry.space_group_name_H-M   'P 1'
#
loop_
_entity.id
_entity.type
_entity.pdbx_description
1 polymer ?
#
loop_
_entity_poly.entity_id
_entity_poly.type
_entity_poly.pdbx_seq_one_letter_code
_entity_poly.pdbx_strand_id
1 'polypeptide(L)'
;MRTLILTITIRLSIINAHADNNKLYERLDSVIAHSADYDVIKEKRLKDIKLGAKFVTAATDKLRIYEQLANEYSPYVYDSAMVYVQRGISLAEKTGNSEYYNRFLITKASLLIERGLYIEAKESLDKIEISQSDPKQNFLFYCAQSSLYYNLNAYCQKMEFSQHYNELFKEYIGKALYYCPKNSAMYYYMKGINLFFSGSSINEISASLNKAMQMFGPENRMYGRAAYDLSKAYGNNKLWEQQRRYLLLAAISDVMSANNESLALQDVALLLYKNKHDLDKARKYINQTLKDAHAYNSRLQRVELYTNLHVILSAYNEKLQKEAIWKNVTIICILVLLVVIAAAVVYVNRKKNLLKLSEKELKALTEELSATNKQQLKDNKTLQDSNDELKYNNNELKYFNNELKDSNNELKDSNNELKDSNKALRNSNDELENTNAKRELMANAFIMLCYQYIERLDSQRKLVIRKIKANQQNELLSILSSSKRGTEESQNFFSQFDKIFLSLYPSFVNELNSLLIPEAQIELKEDNELTPSLRVAALVRLGVTESPKIAGILSYSLQTIYNYRSTLKNSAIDKEHFDENLQKVCSVY
;
A
#
# COMPACT_ATOMS: atom_id res chain seq x y z
N MET A 1 39.32 -4.07 -31.42
CA MET A 1 38.93 -5.41 -30.95
C MET A 1 38.82 -5.53 -29.45
N ARG A 2 39.82 -5.14 -28.63
CA ARG A 2 39.74 -5.19 -27.14
C ARG A 2 38.59 -4.37 -26.54
N THR A 3 38.34 -3.16 -27.03
CA THR A 3 37.20 -2.32 -26.57
C THR A 3 35.85 -2.90 -26.95
N LEU A 4 35.71 -3.54 -28.10
CA LEU A 4 34.48 -4.20 -28.54
C LEU A 4 34.18 -5.45 -27.69
N ILE A 5 35.21 -6.26 -27.40
CA ILE A 5 35.09 -7.44 -26.52
C ILE A 5 34.71 -6.99 -25.11
N LEU A 6 35.33 -5.92 -24.59
CA LEU A 6 35.01 -5.38 -23.26
C LEU A 6 33.57 -4.87 -23.20
N THR A 7 33.09 -4.17 -24.23
CA THR A 7 31.68 -3.69 -24.28
C THR A 7 30.69 -4.83 -24.45
N ILE A 8 31.01 -5.89 -25.17
CA ILE A 8 30.15 -7.08 -25.29
C ILE A 8 30.12 -7.84 -23.97
N THR A 9 31.26 -8.01 -23.29
CA THR A 9 31.33 -8.69 -21.99
C THR A 9 30.57 -7.93 -20.91
N ILE A 10 30.69 -6.60 -20.89
CA ILE A 10 29.92 -5.74 -19.98
C ILE A 10 28.41 -5.83 -20.29
N ARG A 11 28.00 -5.79 -21.55
CA ARG A 11 26.59 -5.94 -21.93
C ARG A 11 26.01 -7.32 -21.56
N LEU A 12 26.76 -8.39 -21.79
CA LEU A 12 26.39 -9.76 -21.43
C LEU A 12 26.29 -9.91 -19.90
N SER A 13 27.19 -9.32 -19.13
CA SER A 13 27.13 -9.36 -17.66
C SER A 13 25.92 -8.57 -17.12
N ILE A 14 25.55 -7.45 -17.74
CA ILE A 14 24.36 -6.66 -17.37
C ILE A 14 23.07 -7.43 -17.71
N ILE A 15 23.02 -8.08 -18.88
CA ILE A 15 21.86 -8.89 -19.30
C ILE A 15 21.66 -10.08 -18.36
N ASN A 16 22.74 -10.78 -17.98
CA ASN A 16 22.68 -11.89 -17.04
C ASN A 16 22.26 -11.43 -15.62
N ALA A 17 22.79 -10.30 -15.16
CA ALA A 17 22.41 -9.74 -13.86
C ALA A 17 20.92 -9.30 -13.84
N HIS A 18 20.42 -8.78 -14.96
CA HIS A 18 19.01 -8.41 -15.08
C HIS A 18 18.08 -9.63 -15.10
N ALA A 19 18.45 -10.70 -15.80
CA ALA A 19 17.73 -11.96 -15.80
C ALA A 19 17.68 -12.61 -14.41
N ASP A 20 18.79 -12.56 -13.67
CA ASP A 20 18.87 -13.03 -12.28
C ASP A 20 17.97 -12.21 -11.35
N ASN A 21 17.92 -10.89 -11.50
CA ASN A 21 17.06 -10.03 -10.70
C ASN A 21 15.56 -10.30 -10.99
N ASN A 22 15.18 -10.59 -12.23
CA ASN A 22 13.80 -10.96 -12.56
C ASN A 22 13.36 -12.24 -11.86
N LYS A 23 14.20 -13.26 -11.80
CA LYS A 23 13.94 -14.48 -11.01
C LYS A 23 13.80 -14.18 -9.51
N LEU A 24 14.55 -13.21 -8.99
CA LEU A 24 14.41 -12.79 -7.59
C LEU A 24 13.09 -12.05 -7.35
N TYR A 25 12.58 -11.25 -8.29
CA TYR A 25 11.24 -10.66 -8.20
C TYR A 25 10.15 -11.74 -8.18
N GLU A 26 10.23 -12.75 -9.06
CA GLU A 26 9.30 -13.87 -9.06
C GLU A 26 9.33 -14.63 -7.73
N ARG A 27 10.53 -14.87 -7.20
CA ARG A 27 10.70 -15.48 -5.89
C ARG A 27 10.11 -14.63 -4.77
N LEU A 28 10.33 -13.31 -4.79
CA LEU A 28 9.75 -12.38 -3.83
C LEU A 28 8.23 -12.39 -3.90
N ASP A 29 7.66 -12.36 -5.11
CA ASP A 29 6.21 -12.47 -5.30
C ASP A 29 5.65 -13.78 -4.73
N SER A 30 6.37 -14.90 -4.90
CA SER A 30 6.01 -16.19 -4.35
C SER A 30 6.06 -16.20 -2.82
N VAL A 31 7.14 -15.72 -2.20
CA VAL A 31 7.23 -15.71 -0.72
C VAL A 31 6.23 -14.76 -0.08
N ILE A 32 5.92 -13.63 -0.71
CA ILE A 32 4.85 -12.72 -0.25
C ILE A 32 3.47 -13.41 -0.33
N ALA A 33 3.20 -14.16 -1.39
CA ALA A 33 1.95 -14.91 -1.52
C ALA A 33 1.78 -15.97 -0.42
N HIS A 34 2.88 -16.52 0.08
CA HIS A 34 2.93 -17.51 1.15
C HIS A 34 3.35 -16.93 2.51
N SER A 35 3.30 -15.60 2.67
CA SER A 35 3.72 -14.94 3.94
C SER A 35 2.98 -15.47 5.16
N ALA A 36 1.69 -15.80 5.02
CA ALA A 36 0.90 -16.38 6.08
C ALA A 36 1.44 -17.75 6.57
N ASP A 37 2.06 -18.53 5.70
CA ASP A 37 2.63 -19.83 6.08
C ASP A 37 3.85 -19.64 7.00
N TYR A 38 4.68 -18.63 6.73
CA TYR A 38 5.81 -18.28 7.60
C TYR A 38 5.33 -17.73 8.95
N ASP A 39 4.25 -16.94 8.96
CA ASP A 39 3.61 -16.51 10.20
C ASP A 39 3.11 -17.71 11.03
N VAL A 40 2.47 -18.69 10.39
CA VAL A 40 1.99 -19.92 11.05
C VAL A 40 3.17 -20.71 11.66
N ILE A 41 4.28 -20.83 10.94
CA ILE A 41 5.51 -21.47 11.45
C ILE A 41 6.04 -20.71 12.67
N LYS A 42 6.09 -19.38 12.58
CA LYS A 42 6.53 -18.50 13.67
C LYS A 42 5.64 -18.63 14.90
N GLU A 43 4.33 -18.56 14.72
CA GLU A 43 3.36 -18.70 15.81
C GLU A 43 3.41 -20.09 16.46
N LYS A 44 3.59 -21.15 15.67
CA LYS A 44 3.81 -22.50 16.19
C LYS A 44 5.04 -22.55 17.08
N ARG A 45 6.18 -22.03 16.62
CA ARG A 45 7.42 -21.96 17.40
C ARG A 45 7.24 -21.19 18.72
N LEU A 46 6.57 -20.03 18.65
CA LEU A 46 6.23 -19.24 19.83
C LEU A 46 5.33 -20.00 20.81
N LYS A 47 4.36 -20.74 20.29
CA LYS A 47 3.47 -21.60 21.08
C LYS A 47 4.24 -22.73 21.78
N ASP A 48 5.16 -23.37 21.07
CA ASP A 48 5.96 -24.47 21.62
C ASP A 48 6.86 -23.96 22.75
N ILE A 49 7.51 -22.80 22.59
CA ILE A 49 8.31 -22.19 23.66
C ILE A 49 7.42 -21.83 24.87
N LYS A 50 6.24 -21.27 24.65
CA LYS A 50 5.28 -20.94 25.72
C LYS A 50 4.75 -22.20 26.45
N LEU A 51 4.55 -23.27 25.71
CA LEU A 51 4.18 -24.55 26.31
C LEU A 51 5.30 -25.10 27.21
N GLY A 52 6.54 -25.05 26.73
CA GLY A 52 7.71 -25.42 27.54
C GLY A 52 7.81 -24.59 28.81
N ALA A 53 7.47 -23.32 28.77
CA ALA A 53 7.48 -22.42 29.93
C ALA A 53 6.57 -22.88 31.09
N LYS A 54 5.50 -23.61 30.80
CA LYS A 54 4.55 -24.09 31.82
C LYS A 54 5.13 -25.18 32.73
N PHE A 55 6.12 -25.91 32.23
CA PHE A 55 6.72 -27.03 32.93
C PHE A 55 8.01 -26.67 33.70
N VAL A 56 8.42 -25.41 33.59
CA VAL A 56 9.67 -24.92 34.17
C VAL A 56 9.38 -24.23 35.50
N THR A 57 10.02 -24.69 36.56
CA THR A 57 9.91 -24.14 37.92
C THR A 57 11.11 -23.26 38.30
N ALA A 58 12.31 -23.62 37.86
CA ALA A 58 13.55 -22.91 38.19
C ALA A 58 13.54 -21.48 37.58
N ALA A 59 13.96 -20.52 38.38
CA ALA A 59 13.99 -19.09 37.95
C ALA A 59 14.92 -18.86 36.75
N THR A 60 16.09 -19.49 36.75
CA THR A 60 17.07 -19.41 35.66
C THR A 60 16.52 -19.92 34.32
N ASP A 61 15.78 -21.03 34.37
CA ASP A 61 15.14 -21.57 33.16
C ASP A 61 13.99 -20.68 32.67
N LYS A 62 13.22 -20.08 33.60
CA LYS A 62 12.20 -19.06 33.22
C LYS A 62 12.86 -17.86 32.59
N LEU A 63 13.97 -17.36 33.11
CA LEU A 63 14.73 -16.27 32.53
C LEU A 63 15.19 -16.61 31.12
N ARG A 64 15.74 -17.81 30.90
CA ARG A 64 16.13 -18.30 29.58
C ARG A 64 14.94 -18.32 28.59
N ILE A 65 13.79 -18.80 29.05
CA ILE A 65 12.58 -18.82 28.20
C ILE A 65 12.07 -17.42 27.90
N TYR A 66 12.06 -16.52 28.86
CA TYR A 66 11.67 -15.13 28.62
C TYR A 66 12.62 -14.45 27.62
N GLU A 67 13.92 -14.73 27.71
CA GLU A 67 14.89 -14.25 26.73
C GLU A 67 14.62 -14.83 25.32
N GLN A 68 14.35 -16.13 25.23
CA GLN A 68 13.97 -16.76 23.95
C GLN A 68 12.72 -16.15 23.38
N LEU A 69 11.67 -15.96 24.20
CA LEU A 69 10.42 -15.33 23.74
C LEU A 69 10.62 -13.87 23.36
N ALA A 70 11.40 -13.10 24.11
CA ALA A 70 11.74 -11.73 23.77
C ALA A 70 12.46 -11.66 22.41
N ASN A 71 13.43 -12.54 22.18
CA ASN A 71 14.20 -12.61 20.93
C ASN A 71 13.35 -13.06 19.74
N GLU A 72 12.44 -14.02 19.95
CA GLU A 72 11.52 -14.47 18.88
C GLU A 72 10.47 -13.41 18.54
N TYR A 73 9.97 -12.67 19.53
CA TYR A 73 9.00 -11.60 19.32
C TYR A 73 9.63 -10.30 18.80
N SER A 74 10.91 -10.03 19.09
CA SER A 74 11.59 -8.78 18.75
C SER A 74 11.38 -8.36 17.27
N PRO A 75 11.59 -9.21 16.27
CA PRO A 75 11.37 -8.86 14.88
C PRO A 75 9.90 -9.00 14.41
N TYR A 76 9.02 -9.57 15.23
CA TYR A 76 7.68 -10.00 14.83
C TYR A 76 6.57 -9.15 15.44
N VAL A 77 6.53 -9.02 16.79
CA VAL A 77 5.56 -8.20 17.52
C VAL A 77 6.23 -7.50 18.69
N TYR A 78 6.53 -6.24 18.54
CA TYR A 78 7.24 -5.43 19.54
C TYR A 78 6.64 -5.49 20.95
N ASP A 79 5.32 -5.27 21.07
CA ASP A 79 4.69 -5.19 22.39
C ASP A 79 4.81 -6.50 23.16
N SER A 80 4.73 -7.64 22.46
CA SER A 80 4.95 -8.95 23.05
C SER A 80 6.40 -9.14 23.48
N ALA A 81 7.37 -8.70 22.68
CA ALA A 81 8.78 -8.73 23.06
C ALA A 81 9.01 -7.95 24.36
N MET A 82 8.48 -6.73 24.43
CA MET A 82 8.64 -5.87 25.61
C MET A 82 8.01 -6.47 26.87
N VAL A 83 6.87 -7.15 26.75
CA VAL A 83 6.25 -7.87 27.88
C VAL A 83 7.21 -8.91 28.46
N TYR A 84 7.85 -9.73 27.60
CA TYR A 84 8.79 -10.75 28.09
C TYR A 84 10.10 -10.16 28.59
N VAL A 85 10.57 -9.08 28.01
CA VAL A 85 11.71 -8.31 28.54
C VAL A 85 11.41 -7.79 29.94
N GLN A 86 10.27 -7.17 30.17
CA GLN A 86 9.89 -6.66 31.50
C GLN A 86 9.73 -7.77 32.52
N ARG A 87 9.11 -8.91 32.13
CA ARG A 87 9.02 -10.10 33.00
C ARG A 87 10.41 -10.65 33.35
N GLY A 88 11.31 -10.63 32.36
CA GLY A 88 12.69 -11.05 32.56
C GLY A 88 13.43 -10.13 33.50
N ILE A 89 13.34 -8.80 33.35
CA ILE A 89 13.93 -7.82 34.24
C ILE A 89 13.44 -8.05 35.69
N SER A 90 12.11 -8.06 35.87
CA SER A 90 11.53 -8.22 37.21
C SER A 90 11.91 -9.55 37.88
N LEU A 91 12.01 -10.65 37.11
CA LEU A 91 12.43 -11.93 37.66
C LEU A 91 13.92 -11.93 37.97
N ALA A 92 14.75 -11.34 37.10
CA ALA A 92 16.19 -11.24 37.32
C ALA A 92 16.52 -10.40 38.56
N GLU A 93 15.83 -9.26 38.75
CA GLU A 93 15.94 -8.43 39.97
C GLU A 93 15.54 -9.21 41.21
N LYS A 94 14.39 -9.87 41.19
CA LYS A 94 13.87 -10.65 42.32
C LYS A 94 14.80 -11.80 42.72
N THR A 95 15.52 -12.37 41.75
CA THR A 95 16.43 -13.51 41.97
C THR A 95 17.89 -13.12 42.15
N GLY A 96 18.21 -11.82 42.06
CA GLY A 96 19.58 -11.30 42.12
C GLY A 96 20.46 -11.74 40.94
N ASN A 97 19.86 -12.13 39.82
CA ASN A 97 20.60 -12.61 38.64
C ASN A 97 21.04 -11.43 37.76
N SER A 98 22.20 -10.89 38.04
CA SER A 98 22.75 -9.70 37.36
C SER A 98 23.05 -9.97 35.88
N GLU A 99 23.45 -11.18 35.49
CA GLU A 99 23.71 -11.53 34.10
C GLU A 99 22.44 -11.39 33.25
N TYR A 100 21.35 -12.07 33.64
CA TYR A 100 20.09 -11.97 32.91
C TYR A 100 19.48 -10.56 33.00
N TYR A 101 19.64 -9.87 34.12
CA TYR A 101 19.19 -8.48 34.27
C TYR A 101 19.82 -7.59 33.20
N ASN A 102 21.14 -7.62 33.05
CA ASN A 102 21.87 -6.88 32.06
C ASN A 102 21.49 -7.27 30.64
N ARG A 103 21.34 -8.58 30.37
CA ARG A 103 20.91 -9.08 29.05
C ARG A 103 19.51 -8.58 28.66
N PHE A 104 18.57 -8.54 29.59
CA PHE A 104 17.25 -7.96 29.35
C PHE A 104 17.28 -6.45 29.21
N LEU A 105 18.13 -5.75 29.94
CA LEU A 105 18.33 -4.29 29.73
C LEU A 105 18.88 -4.00 28.33
N ILE A 106 19.83 -4.79 27.83
CA ILE A 106 20.36 -4.67 26.48
C ILE A 106 19.24 -4.92 25.46
N THR A 107 18.46 -5.98 25.65
CA THR A 107 17.33 -6.30 24.76
C THR A 107 16.28 -5.20 24.81
N LYS A 108 15.96 -4.66 26.00
CA LYS A 108 15.07 -3.51 26.16
C LYS A 108 15.58 -2.29 25.39
N ALA A 109 16.85 -1.97 25.54
CA ALA A 109 17.45 -0.85 24.83
C ALA A 109 17.38 -1.04 23.32
N SER A 110 17.67 -2.24 22.81
CA SER A 110 17.57 -2.54 21.38
C SER A 110 16.14 -2.33 20.86
N LEU A 111 15.13 -2.82 21.56
CA LEU A 111 13.71 -2.60 21.22
C LEU A 111 13.31 -1.11 21.25
N LEU A 112 13.83 -0.35 22.24
CA LEU A 112 13.57 1.08 22.35
C LEU A 112 14.23 1.87 21.21
N ILE A 113 15.45 1.48 20.79
CA ILE A 113 16.16 2.07 19.65
C ILE A 113 15.33 1.90 18.37
N GLU A 114 14.80 0.71 18.12
CA GLU A 114 13.94 0.40 16.98
C GLU A 114 12.65 1.24 16.96
N ARG A 115 12.21 1.69 18.13
CA ARG A 115 11.06 2.60 18.30
C ARG A 115 11.42 4.09 18.21
N GLY A 116 12.70 4.45 18.16
CA GLY A 116 13.15 5.83 18.20
C GLY A 116 13.12 6.44 19.62
N LEU A 117 12.97 5.62 20.66
CA LEU A 117 13.01 6.03 22.07
C LEU A 117 14.46 5.99 22.57
N TYR A 118 15.28 6.89 22.01
CA TYR A 118 16.72 6.86 22.18
C TYR A 118 17.18 7.24 23.58
N ILE A 119 16.46 8.12 24.28
CA ILE A 119 16.75 8.53 25.65
C ILE A 119 16.55 7.34 26.60
N GLU A 120 15.40 6.70 26.52
CA GLU A 120 15.05 5.55 27.35
C GLU A 120 15.93 4.34 27.04
N ALA A 121 16.36 4.21 25.79
CA ALA A 121 17.35 3.20 25.40
C ALA A 121 18.70 3.47 26.06
N LYS A 122 19.18 4.72 26.02
CA LYS A 122 20.43 5.14 26.65
C LYS A 122 20.39 4.93 28.16
N GLU A 123 19.31 5.36 28.83
CA GLU A 123 19.10 5.12 30.26
C GLU A 123 19.10 3.62 30.63
N SER A 124 18.60 2.77 29.74
CA SER A 124 18.63 1.31 29.96
C SER A 124 20.06 0.77 29.85
N LEU A 125 20.86 1.27 28.91
CA LEU A 125 22.25 0.89 28.72
C LEU A 125 23.16 1.43 29.82
N ASP A 126 22.91 2.65 30.32
CA ASP A 126 23.71 3.29 31.37
C ASP A 126 23.62 2.60 32.74
N LYS A 127 22.60 1.74 32.93
CA LYS A 127 22.45 0.89 34.13
C LYS A 127 23.35 -0.35 34.11
N ILE A 128 24.03 -0.62 33.00
CA ILE A 128 24.78 -1.84 32.80
C ILE A 128 26.26 -1.61 33.15
N GLU A 129 26.73 -2.34 34.12
CA GLU A 129 28.17 -2.38 34.44
C GLU A 129 28.87 -3.41 33.54
N ILE A 130 29.89 -2.91 32.83
CA ILE A 130 30.70 -3.77 31.95
C ILE A 130 31.74 -4.50 32.74
N SER A 131 31.72 -5.84 32.70
CA SER A 131 32.74 -6.67 33.30
C SER A 131 33.64 -7.28 32.22
N GLN A 132 34.94 -7.26 32.43
CA GLN A 132 35.90 -7.94 31.54
C GLN A 132 35.71 -9.48 31.50
N SER A 133 35.04 -10.04 32.50
CA SER A 133 34.82 -11.48 32.63
C SER A 133 33.65 -12.00 31.76
N ASP A 134 32.82 -11.13 31.17
CA ASP A 134 31.70 -11.56 30.33
C ASP A 134 31.81 -10.98 28.90
N PRO A 135 32.61 -11.60 28.03
CA PRO A 135 32.76 -11.15 26.62
C PRO A 135 31.44 -11.17 25.84
N LYS A 136 30.53 -12.07 26.17
CA LYS A 136 29.24 -12.22 25.49
C LYS A 136 28.32 -11.06 25.82
N GLN A 137 28.22 -10.68 27.09
CA GLN A 137 27.47 -9.49 27.52
C GLN A 137 28.08 -8.21 26.89
N ASN A 138 29.40 -8.07 26.93
CA ASN A 138 30.12 -6.95 26.38
C ASN A 138 29.85 -6.81 24.86
N PHE A 139 29.89 -7.93 24.15
CA PHE A 139 29.52 -7.95 22.73
C PHE A 139 28.12 -7.41 22.50
N LEU A 140 27.10 -7.94 23.19
CA LEU A 140 25.71 -7.50 23.05
C LEU A 140 25.52 -6.03 23.43
N PHE A 141 26.16 -5.60 24.51
CA PHE A 141 26.14 -4.22 24.97
C PHE A 141 26.70 -3.26 23.90
N TYR A 142 27.88 -3.54 23.39
CA TYR A 142 28.50 -2.70 22.35
C TYR A 142 27.75 -2.75 21.03
N CYS A 143 27.09 -3.85 20.69
CA CYS A 143 26.15 -3.90 19.57
C CYS A 143 24.97 -2.95 19.78
N ALA A 144 24.36 -2.92 20.96
CA ALA A 144 23.26 -2.01 21.27
C ALA A 144 23.71 -0.54 21.28
N GLN A 145 24.89 -0.23 21.86
CA GLN A 145 25.47 1.12 21.82
C GLN A 145 25.75 1.55 20.37
N SER A 146 26.34 0.70 19.56
CA SER A 146 26.58 1.02 18.15
C SER A 146 25.27 1.26 17.40
N SER A 147 24.24 0.45 17.64
CA SER A 147 22.91 0.64 17.05
C SER A 147 22.27 1.94 17.47
N LEU A 148 22.38 2.35 18.74
CA LEU A 148 21.88 3.62 19.26
C LEU A 148 22.50 4.81 18.49
N TYR A 149 23.82 4.85 18.41
CA TYR A 149 24.52 5.96 17.76
C TYR A 149 24.38 5.96 16.23
N TYR A 150 24.24 4.78 15.62
CA TYR A 150 23.86 4.67 14.21
C TYR A 150 22.50 5.34 13.94
N ASN A 151 21.49 5.01 14.75
CA ASN A 151 20.15 5.57 14.57
C ASN A 151 20.08 7.05 14.93
N LEU A 152 20.80 7.50 15.96
CA LEU A 152 20.93 8.93 16.28
C LEU A 152 21.60 9.70 15.14
N ASN A 153 22.65 9.16 14.52
CA ASN A 153 23.29 9.76 13.36
C ASN A 153 22.33 9.84 12.17
N ALA A 154 21.61 8.76 11.89
CA ALA A 154 20.59 8.72 10.83
C ALA A 154 19.46 9.73 11.09
N TYR A 155 19.02 9.89 12.35
CA TYR A 155 18.01 10.84 12.75
C TYR A 155 18.46 12.30 12.56
N CYS A 156 19.73 12.60 12.86
CA CYS A 156 20.28 13.96 12.78
C CYS A 156 20.51 14.46 11.35
N GLN A 157 20.53 13.60 10.32
CA GLN A 157 20.60 13.95 8.89
C GLN A 157 21.54 15.14 8.57
N LYS A 158 22.83 15.03 8.89
CA LYS A 158 23.85 16.07 8.68
C LYS A 158 23.73 17.33 9.57
N MET A 159 22.99 17.28 10.66
CA MET A 159 23.02 18.33 11.69
C MET A 159 24.36 18.30 12.45
N GLU A 160 24.60 19.34 13.23
CA GLU A 160 25.81 19.55 14.03
C GLU A 160 26.31 18.32 14.82
N PHE A 161 25.38 17.50 15.33
CA PHE A 161 25.70 16.30 16.12
C PHE A 161 26.01 15.04 15.29
N SER A 162 25.77 15.06 13.99
CA SER A 162 25.89 13.88 13.13
C SER A 162 27.32 13.31 13.13
N GLN A 163 28.34 14.19 13.10
CA GLN A 163 29.72 13.77 13.14
C GLN A 163 30.07 13.06 14.45
N HIS A 164 29.68 13.66 15.58
CA HIS A 164 29.90 13.08 16.91
C HIS A 164 29.25 11.69 17.05
N TYR A 165 28.00 11.53 16.61
CA TYR A 165 27.33 10.23 16.68
C TYR A 165 27.97 9.20 15.74
N ASN A 166 28.48 9.61 14.59
CA ASN A 166 29.21 8.73 13.69
C ASN A 166 30.55 8.27 14.29
N GLU A 167 31.24 9.12 15.03
CA GLU A 167 32.47 8.77 15.74
C GLU A 167 32.17 7.75 16.86
N LEU A 168 31.15 8.00 17.68
CA LEU A 168 30.72 7.06 18.71
C LEU A 168 30.26 5.72 18.11
N PHE A 169 29.53 5.76 17.00
CA PHE A 169 29.16 4.54 16.30
C PHE A 169 30.39 3.73 15.90
N LYS A 170 31.41 4.35 15.30
CA LYS A 170 32.66 3.68 14.89
C LYS A 170 33.42 3.12 16.08
N GLU A 171 33.46 3.84 17.18
CA GLU A 171 34.07 3.37 18.42
C GLU A 171 33.38 2.09 18.93
N TYR A 172 32.04 2.14 19.06
CA TYR A 172 31.29 1.04 19.64
C TYR A 172 31.21 -0.17 18.73
N ILE A 173 31.16 0.00 17.41
CA ILE A 173 31.21 -1.14 16.48
C ILE A 173 32.60 -1.82 16.52
N GLY A 174 33.66 -1.05 16.70
CA GLY A 174 35.01 -1.58 16.90
C GLY A 174 35.10 -2.42 18.18
N LYS A 175 34.54 -1.92 19.30
CA LYS A 175 34.46 -2.66 20.57
C LYS A 175 33.59 -3.92 20.44
N ALA A 176 32.45 -3.83 19.76
CA ALA A 176 31.60 -5.00 19.48
C ALA A 176 32.37 -6.06 18.68
N LEU A 177 33.09 -5.66 17.65
CA LEU A 177 33.89 -6.56 16.84
C LEU A 177 35.04 -7.23 17.63
N TYR A 178 35.62 -6.51 18.59
CA TYR A 178 36.66 -7.06 19.48
C TYR A 178 36.14 -8.23 20.33
N TYR A 179 34.95 -8.09 20.93
CA TYR A 179 34.32 -9.10 21.75
C TYR A 179 33.56 -10.17 20.96
N CYS A 180 33.33 -9.96 19.66
CA CYS A 180 32.61 -10.91 18.84
C CYS A 180 33.40 -12.23 18.68
N PRO A 181 32.75 -13.39 18.83
CA PRO A 181 33.39 -14.68 18.60
C PRO A 181 33.96 -14.74 17.18
N LYS A 182 35.29 -14.90 17.07
CA LYS A 182 36.01 -14.94 15.80
C LYS A 182 35.47 -16.06 14.90
N ASN A 183 35.47 -15.84 13.60
CA ASN A 183 34.98 -16.77 12.58
C ASN A 183 33.49 -17.16 12.69
N SER A 184 32.70 -16.49 13.55
CA SER A 184 31.24 -16.63 13.56
C SER A 184 30.58 -15.85 12.41
N ALA A 185 29.35 -16.23 12.04
CA ALA A 185 28.56 -15.45 11.08
C ALA A 185 28.42 -13.98 11.52
N MET A 186 28.19 -13.76 12.81
CA MET A 186 28.08 -12.43 13.40
C MET A 186 29.39 -11.64 13.31
N TYR A 187 30.55 -12.32 13.47
CA TYR A 187 31.85 -11.68 13.30
C TYR A 187 32.03 -11.12 11.88
N TYR A 188 31.71 -11.93 10.87
CA TYR A 188 31.80 -11.46 9.48
C TYR A 188 30.80 -10.35 9.17
N TYR A 189 29.61 -10.41 9.74
CA TYR A 189 28.63 -9.33 9.65
C TYR A 189 29.18 -8.03 10.26
N MET A 190 29.57 -8.03 11.53
CA MET A 190 30.11 -6.86 12.23
C MET A 190 31.38 -6.31 11.54
N LYS A 191 32.25 -7.19 11.06
CA LYS A 191 33.42 -6.80 10.26
C LYS A 191 33.00 -6.09 8.98
N GLY A 192 32.01 -6.62 8.26
CA GLY A 192 31.49 -6.00 7.04
C GLY A 192 30.90 -4.62 7.29
N ILE A 193 30.15 -4.45 8.36
CA ILE A 193 29.59 -3.15 8.78
C ILE A 193 30.72 -2.18 9.18
N ASN A 194 31.69 -2.63 9.96
CA ASN A 194 32.83 -1.78 10.32
C ASN A 194 33.61 -1.31 9.08
N LEU A 195 33.87 -2.19 8.12
CA LEU A 195 34.50 -1.86 6.83
C LEU A 195 33.66 -0.85 6.04
N PHE A 196 32.34 -1.02 5.99
CA PHE A 196 31.44 -0.11 5.28
C PHE A 196 31.54 1.33 5.82
N PHE A 197 31.48 1.49 7.13
CA PHE A 197 31.55 2.81 7.76
C PHE A 197 32.98 3.38 7.87
N SER A 198 34.00 2.53 7.69
CA SER A 198 35.40 2.96 7.60
C SER A 198 35.79 3.40 6.17
N GLY A 199 34.88 3.29 5.20
CA GLY A 199 35.15 3.67 3.81
C GLY A 199 36.06 2.69 3.06
N SER A 200 36.09 1.42 3.49
CA SER A 200 36.85 0.35 2.83
C SER A 200 36.29 0.04 1.43
N SER A 201 37.05 -0.71 0.65
CA SER A 201 36.64 -1.07 -0.71
C SER A 201 35.38 -1.93 -0.71
N ILE A 202 34.55 -1.79 -1.75
CA ILE A 202 33.33 -2.59 -1.91
C ILE A 202 33.63 -4.09 -1.95
N ASN A 203 34.82 -4.48 -2.45
CA ASN A 203 35.24 -5.87 -2.49
C ASN A 203 35.44 -6.45 -1.09
N GLU A 204 36.07 -5.72 -0.18
CA GLU A 204 36.28 -6.17 1.21
C GLU A 204 34.96 -6.24 1.97
N ILE A 205 34.10 -5.21 1.83
CA ILE A 205 32.77 -5.17 2.41
C ILE A 205 31.94 -6.36 1.93
N SER A 206 31.87 -6.57 0.62
CA SER A 206 31.08 -7.64 0.03
C SER A 206 31.61 -9.03 0.39
N ALA A 207 32.93 -9.23 0.43
CA ALA A 207 33.52 -10.49 0.85
C ALA A 207 33.10 -10.85 2.29
N SER A 208 33.13 -9.87 3.20
CA SER A 208 32.75 -10.08 4.61
C SER A 208 31.25 -10.36 4.77
N LEU A 209 30.39 -9.51 4.19
CA LEU A 209 28.94 -9.66 4.31
C LEU A 209 28.41 -10.91 3.60
N ASN A 210 28.93 -11.24 2.43
CA ASN A 210 28.58 -12.50 1.75
C ASN A 210 28.97 -13.74 2.57
N LYS A 211 30.13 -13.70 3.25
CA LYS A 211 30.52 -14.77 4.15
C LYS A 211 29.55 -14.90 5.32
N ALA A 212 29.12 -13.77 5.90
CA ALA A 212 28.09 -13.76 6.93
C ALA A 212 26.78 -14.36 6.44
N MET A 213 26.31 -13.92 5.25
CA MET A 213 25.09 -14.43 4.64
C MET A 213 25.13 -15.95 4.40
N GLN A 214 26.24 -16.46 3.86
CA GLN A 214 26.40 -17.90 3.66
C GLN A 214 26.28 -18.70 4.96
N MET A 215 26.79 -18.16 6.06
CA MET A 215 26.75 -18.83 7.37
C MET A 215 25.41 -18.71 8.08
N PHE A 216 24.67 -17.61 7.88
CA PHE A 216 23.34 -17.42 8.46
C PHE A 216 22.28 -18.27 7.77
N GLY A 217 22.31 -18.34 6.43
CA GLY A 217 21.26 -18.95 5.62
C GLY A 217 20.03 -18.04 5.43
N PRO A 218 19.28 -18.24 4.33
CA PRO A 218 18.25 -17.30 3.86
C PRO A 218 17.01 -17.18 4.77
N GLU A 219 16.77 -18.13 5.64
CA GLU A 219 15.65 -18.14 6.60
C GLU A 219 15.99 -17.39 7.91
N ASN A 220 17.20 -16.92 8.04
CA ASN A 220 17.64 -16.18 9.21
C ASN A 220 17.54 -14.68 8.97
N ARG A 221 16.88 -13.95 9.87
CA ARG A 221 16.75 -12.49 9.77
C ARG A 221 18.09 -11.75 9.58
N MET A 222 19.18 -12.30 10.13
CA MET A 222 20.52 -11.70 9.98
C MET A 222 21.08 -11.83 8.56
N TYR A 223 20.64 -12.83 7.79
CA TYR A 223 20.89 -12.86 6.34
C TYR A 223 20.25 -11.67 5.65
N GLY A 224 18.96 -11.42 5.92
CA GLY A 224 18.23 -10.28 5.35
C GLY A 224 18.91 -8.95 5.70
N ARG A 225 19.30 -8.78 6.97
CA ARG A 225 20.01 -7.58 7.43
C ARG A 225 21.37 -7.41 6.72
N ALA A 226 22.16 -8.46 6.61
CA ALA A 226 23.45 -8.40 5.91
C ALA A 226 23.27 -8.12 4.41
N ALA A 227 22.26 -8.69 3.77
CA ALA A 227 21.91 -8.39 2.39
C ALA A 227 21.46 -6.93 2.22
N TYR A 228 20.67 -6.41 3.14
CA TYR A 228 20.21 -5.02 3.12
C TYR A 228 21.38 -4.03 3.25
N ASP A 229 22.28 -4.26 4.19
CA ASP A 229 23.47 -3.42 4.37
C ASP A 229 24.41 -3.50 3.16
N LEU A 230 24.56 -4.69 2.59
CA LEU A 230 25.34 -4.87 1.36
C LEU A 230 24.67 -4.17 0.16
N SER A 231 23.34 -4.16 0.09
CA SER A 231 22.64 -3.38 -0.94
C SER A 231 22.94 -1.89 -0.84
N LYS A 232 22.98 -1.35 0.38
CA LYS A 232 23.39 0.05 0.62
C LYS A 232 24.82 0.32 0.21
N ALA A 233 25.74 -0.60 0.54
CA ALA A 233 27.13 -0.49 0.14
C ALA A 233 27.29 -0.45 -1.39
N TYR A 234 26.59 -1.31 -2.12
CA TYR A 234 26.56 -1.29 -3.57
C TYR A 234 25.92 -0.01 -4.12
N GLY A 235 24.83 0.47 -3.52
CA GLY A 235 24.18 1.73 -3.89
C GLY A 235 25.09 2.94 -3.76
N ASN A 236 25.85 3.04 -2.66
CA ASN A 236 26.84 4.10 -2.43
C ASN A 236 27.96 4.08 -3.50
N ASN A 237 28.27 2.91 -4.02
CA ASN A 237 29.23 2.72 -5.10
C ASN A 237 28.61 2.78 -6.51
N LYS A 238 27.31 3.16 -6.62
CA LYS A 238 26.56 3.27 -7.88
C LYS A 238 26.48 1.96 -8.68
N LEU A 239 26.59 0.83 -8.01
CA LEU A 239 26.48 -0.51 -8.59
C LEU A 239 25.03 -1.00 -8.49
N TRP A 240 24.14 -0.42 -9.30
CA TRP A 240 22.68 -0.50 -9.17
C TRP A 240 22.11 -1.91 -9.31
N GLU A 241 22.68 -2.75 -10.17
CA GLU A 241 22.20 -4.12 -10.35
C GLU A 241 22.50 -5.00 -9.13
N GLN A 242 23.70 -4.84 -8.54
CA GLN A 242 24.07 -5.51 -7.30
C GLN A 242 23.24 -4.98 -6.13
N GLN A 243 23.05 -3.67 -6.04
CA GLN A 243 22.15 -3.06 -5.05
C GLN A 243 20.78 -3.72 -5.11
N ARG A 244 20.18 -3.78 -6.29
CA ARG A 244 18.86 -4.39 -6.52
C ARG A 244 18.84 -5.85 -6.10
N ARG A 245 19.84 -6.63 -6.53
CA ARG A 245 19.98 -8.04 -6.18
C ARG A 245 19.95 -8.26 -4.69
N TYR A 246 20.79 -7.56 -3.94
CA TYR A 246 20.91 -7.74 -2.50
C TYR A 246 19.71 -7.19 -1.74
N LEU A 247 19.09 -6.14 -2.24
CA LEU A 247 17.85 -5.62 -1.68
C LEU A 247 16.69 -6.62 -1.82
N LEU A 248 16.59 -7.30 -2.97
CA LEU A 248 15.61 -8.38 -3.18
C LEU A 248 15.88 -9.57 -2.27
N LEU A 249 17.14 -9.97 -2.10
CA LEU A 249 17.52 -11.05 -1.19
C LEU A 249 17.17 -10.70 0.26
N ALA A 250 17.36 -9.45 0.67
CA ALA A 250 16.95 -8.95 1.98
C ALA A 250 15.44 -9.08 2.17
N ALA A 251 14.65 -8.54 1.25
CA ALA A 251 13.19 -8.60 1.32
C ALA A 251 12.65 -10.03 1.33
N ILE A 252 13.23 -10.94 0.53
CA ILE A 252 12.85 -12.37 0.54
C ILE A 252 13.13 -12.99 1.91
N SER A 253 14.33 -12.75 2.47
CA SER A 253 14.72 -13.30 3.77
C SER A 253 13.82 -12.77 4.90
N ASP A 254 13.47 -11.50 4.86
CA ASP A 254 12.61 -10.88 5.87
C ASP A 254 11.21 -11.51 5.87
N VAL A 255 10.61 -11.71 4.72
CA VAL A 255 9.31 -12.40 4.61
C VAL A 255 9.44 -13.85 5.12
N MET A 256 10.48 -14.59 4.70
CA MET A 256 10.68 -15.99 5.10
C MET A 256 10.94 -16.15 6.59
N SER A 257 11.55 -15.16 7.24
CA SER A 257 11.82 -15.15 8.69
C SER A 257 10.70 -14.54 9.54
N ALA A 258 9.58 -14.13 8.92
CA ALA A 258 8.50 -13.36 9.55
C ALA A 258 9.04 -12.13 10.29
N ASN A 259 9.93 -11.38 9.63
CA ASN A 259 10.55 -10.17 10.15
C ASN A 259 9.73 -8.93 9.75
N ASN A 260 8.81 -8.52 10.63
CA ASN A 260 7.91 -7.39 10.42
C ASN A 260 8.57 -6.02 10.68
N GLU A 261 9.80 -6.02 11.22
CA GLU A 261 10.59 -4.81 11.50
C GLU A 261 11.27 -4.24 10.25
N SER A 262 11.46 -5.03 9.20
CA SER A 262 12.31 -4.69 8.07
C SER A 262 11.69 -3.64 7.14
N LEU A 263 12.57 -2.78 6.60
CA LEU A 263 12.24 -1.81 5.54
C LEU A 263 12.65 -2.28 4.14
N ALA A 264 13.25 -3.48 4.00
CA ALA A 264 13.78 -3.94 2.72
C ALA A 264 12.70 -4.01 1.64
N LEU A 265 11.51 -4.49 1.96
CA LEU A 265 10.40 -4.55 1.01
C LEU A 265 9.89 -3.15 0.61
N GLN A 266 9.88 -2.19 1.54
CA GLN A 266 9.60 -0.78 1.25
C GLN A 266 10.62 -0.20 0.26
N ASP A 267 11.90 -0.45 0.47
CA ASP A 267 12.97 0.05 -0.40
C ASP A 267 12.91 -0.60 -1.79
N VAL A 268 12.52 -1.88 -1.90
CA VAL A 268 12.22 -2.52 -3.19
C VAL A 268 11.08 -1.80 -3.90
N ALA A 269 9.99 -1.47 -3.18
CA ALA A 269 8.86 -0.73 -3.75
C ALA A 269 9.28 0.66 -4.24
N LEU A 270 10.09 1.39 -3.45
CA LEU A 270 10.63 2.68 -3.83
C LEU A 270 11.57 2.60 -5.03
N LEU A 271 12.39 1.56 -5.12
CA LEU A 271 13.28 1.32 -6.24
C LEU A 271 12.49 1.09 -7.55
N LEU A 272 11.41 0.29 -7.49
CA LEU A 272 10.49 0.07 -8.61
C LEU A 272 9.80 1.37 -9.03
N TYR A 273 9.35 2.17 -8.07
CA TYR A 273 8.76 3.48 -8.30
C TYR A 273 9.75 4.44 -8.98
N LYS A 274 10.95 4.62 -8.43
CA LYS A 274 11.97 5.55 -8.95
C LYS A 274 12.40 5.21 -10.38
N ASN A 275 12.48 3.93 -10.70
CA ASN A 275 12.86 3.47 -12.02
C ASN A 275 11.69 3.38 -13.01
N LYS A 276 10.46 3.70 -12.58
CA LYS A 276 9.21 3.60 -13.36
C LYS A 276 8.98 2.22 -14.00
N HIS A 277 9.54 1.15 -13.42
CA HIS A 277 9.52 -0.17 -14.03
C HIS A 277 8.21 -0.92 -13.81
N ASP A 278 7.67 -0.91 -12.58
CA ASP A 278 6.47 -1.67 -12.26
C ASP A 278 5.75 -1.06 -11.05
N LEU A 279 4.82 -0.17 -11.32
CA LEU A 279 4.02 0.47 -10.27
C LEU A 279 3.02 -0.49 -9.62
N ASP A 280 2.61 -1.56 -10.31
CA ASP A 280 1.72 -2.57 -9.75
C ASP A 280 2.43 -3.36 -8.66
N LYS A 281 3.66 -3.80 -8.94
CA LYS A 281 4.51 -4.45 -7.93
C LYS A 281 4.90 -3.49 -6.82
N ALA A 282 5.25 -2.25 -7.14
CA ALA A 282 5.57 -1.24 -6.12
C ALA A 282 4.42 -1.05 -5.13
N ARG A 283 3.19 -0.94 -5.64
CA ARG A 283 1.97 -0.86 -4.83
C ARG A 283 1.75 -2.13 -4.00
N LYS A 284 1.90 -3.29 -4.60
CA LYS A 284 1.76 -4.59 -3.91
C LYS A 284 2.73 -4.68 -2.73
N TYR A 285 4.00 -4.33 -2.95
CA TYR A 285 5.04 -4.45 -1.94
C TYR A 285 4.89 -3.42 -0.82
N ILE A 286 4.57 -2.17 -1.14
CA ILE A 286 4.35 -1.15 -0.12
C ILE A 286 3.12 -1.46 0.74
N ASN A 287 2.07 -2.04 0.17
CA ASN A 287 0.89 -2.48 0.92
C ASN A 287 1.21 -3.66 1.86
N GLN A 288 2.05 -4.60 1.41
CA GLN A 288 2.52 -5.68 2.30
C GLN A 288 3.35 -5.09 3.44
N THR A 289 4.29 -4.19 3.15
CA THR A 289 5.07 -3.50 4.20
C THR A 289 4.17 -2.78 5.20
N LEU A 290 3.08 -2.17 4.74
CA LEU A 290 2.10 -1.52 5.62
C LEU A 290 1.43 -2.53 6.57
N LYS A 291 1.06 -3.69 6.05
CA LYS A 291 0.49 -4.79 6.84
C LYS A 291 1.47 -5.25 7.92
N ASP A 292 2.74 -5.47 7.53
CA ASP A 292 3.80 -5.92 8.44
C ASP A 292 4.10 -4.86 9.51
N ALA A 293 4.20 -3.58 9.14
CA ALA A 293 4.39 -2.47 10.06
C ALA A 293 3.22 -2.28 11.04
N HIS A 294 2.00 -2.60 10.63
CA HIS A 294 0.85 -2.64 11.53
C HIS A 294 0.95 -3.78 12.53
N ALA A 295 1.35 -4.96 12.09
CA ALA A 295 1.53 -6.13 12.95
C ALA A 295 2.66 -5.89 13.97
N TYR A 296 3.76 -5.26 13.55
CA TYR A 296 4.90 -4.92 14.40
C TYR A 296 4.59 -3.77 15.38
N ASN A 297 3.65 -2.90 15.05
CA ASN A 297 3.22 -1.74 15.84
C ASN A 297 4.30 -0.65 16.03
N SER A 298 5.20 -0.43 15.07
CA SER A 298 6.19 0.66 15.13
C SER A 298 5.61 1.99 14.66
N ARG A 299 5.64 3.04 15.53
CA ARG A 299 5.17 4.38 15.18
C ARG A 299 6.12 5.10 14.21
N LEU A 300 7.43 4.99 14.44
CA LEU A 300 8.44 5.69 13.63
C LEU A 300 8.46 5.16 12.19
N GLN A 301 8.48 3.84 12.02
CA GLN A 301 8.41 3.21 10.70
C GLN A 301 7.14 3.56 9.95
N ARG A 302 5.99 3.66 10.65
CA ARG A 302 4.72 4.04 10.02
C ARG A 302 4.74 5.45 9.43
N VAL A 303 5.39 6.42 10.07
CA VAL A 303 5.48 7.79 9.54
C VAL A 303 6.24 7.82 8.22
N GLU A 304 7.41 7.19 8.16
CA GLU A 304 8.19 7.09 6.93
C GLU A 304 7.43 6.29 5.85
N LEU A 305 6.83 5.18 6.26
CA LEU A 305 6.04 4.33 5.37
C LEU A 305 4.83 5.06 4.77
N TYR A 306 4.11 5.87 5.55
CA TYR A 306 2.97 6.64 5.02
C TYR A 306 3.40 7.67 3.98
N THR A 307 4.55 8.32 4.19
CA THR A 307 5.11 9.26 3.19
C THR A 307 5.42 8.52 1.89
N ASN A 308 6.09 7.37 1.98
CA ASN A 308 6.45 6.55 0.83
C ASN A 308 5.22 5.91 0.15
N LEU A 309 4.24 5.48 0.95
CA LEU A 309 2.95 4.95 0.48
C LEU A 309 2.20 6.00 -0.35
N HIS A 310 2.11 7.23 0.17
CA HIS A 310 1.44 8.33 -0.55
C HIS A 310 2.07 8.57 -1.93
N VAL A 311 3.40 8.63 -1.99
CA VAL A 311 4.13 8.86 -3.24
C VAL A 311 3.86 7.75 -4.26
N ILE A 312 3.91 6.48 -3.83
CA ILE A 312 3.67 5.33 -4.71
C ILE A 312 2.20 5.26 -5.14
N LEU A 313 1.26 5.47 -4.22
CA LEU A 313 -0.17 5.46 -4.54
C LEU A 313 -0.58 6.60 -5.46
N SER A 314 -0.03 7.80 -5.27
CA SER A 314 -0.25 8.94 -6.17
C SER A 314 0.22 8.61 -7.59
N ALA A 315 1.44 8.08 -7.74
CA ALA A 315 1.96 7.68 -9.04
C ALA A 315 1.16 6.53 -9.68
N TYR A 316 0.70 5.58 -8.85
CA TYR A 316 -0.15 4.50 -9.32
C TYR A 316 -1.51 5.01 -9.81
N ASN A 317 -2.14 5.92 -9.07
CA ASN A 317 -3.40 6.54 -9.47
C ASN A 317 -3.23 7.37 -10.76
N GLU A 318 -2.13 8.12 -10.89
CA GLU A 318 -1.79 8.82 -12.13
C GLU A 318 -1.62 7.85 -13.32
N LYS A 319 -0.99 6.69 -13.10
CA LYS A 319 -0.90 5.62 -14.10
C LYS A 319 -2.29 5.15 -14.52
N LEU A 320 -3.16 4.83 -13.55
CA LEU A 320 -4.53 4.37 -13.83
C LEU A 320 -5.34 5.42 -14.60
N GLN A 321 -5.23 6.69 -14.24
CA GLN A 321 -5.89 7.77 -14.97
C GLN A 321 -5.38 7.86 -16.41
N LYS A 322 -4.06 7.79 -16.63
CA LYS A 322 -3.49 7.77 -17.99
C LYS A 322 -3.97 6.55 -18.78
N GLU A 323 -3.98 5.36 -18.18
CA GLU A 323 -4.49 4.15 -18.81
C GLU A 323 -5.99 4.27 -19.17
N ALA A 324 -6.79 4.85 -18.28
CA ALA A 324 -8.20 5.11 -18.52
C ALA A 324 -8.40 6.09 -19.70
N ILE A 325 -7.62 7.19 -19.73
CA ILE A 325 -7.63 8.15 -20.84
C ILE A 325 -7.26 7.45 -22.15
N TRP A 326 -6.19 6.65 -22.17
CA TRP A 326 -5.76 5.92 -23.37
C TRP A 326 -6.80 4.89 -23.83
N LYS A 327 -7.45 4.18 -22.90
CA LYS A 327 -8.57 3.28 -23.23
C LYS A 327 -9.73 4.05 -23.88
N ASN A 328 -10.10 5.21 -23.30
CA ASN A 328 -11.15 6.05 -23.88
C ASN A 328 -10.77 6.58 -25.25
N VAL A 329 -9.53 7.05 -25.44
CA VAL A 329 -9.02 7.47 -26.75
C VAL A 329 -9.06 6.31 -27.75
N THR A 330 -8.67 5.12 -27.35
CA THR A 330 -8.72 3.92 -28.21
C THR A 330 -10.16 3.61 -28.64
N ILE A 331 -11.12 3.66 -27.69
CA ILE A 331 -12.53 3.45 -27.97
C ILE A 331 -13.05 4.50 -28.97
N ILE A 332 -12.71 5.77 -28.76
CA ILE A 332 -13.08 6.86 -29.67
C ILE A 332 -12.49 6.62 -31.06
N CYS A 333 -11.23 6.24 -31.16
CA CYS A 333 -10.58 5.92 -32.44
C CYS A 333 -11.28 4.76 -33.17
N ILE A 334 -11.68 3.71 -32.43
CA ILE A 334 -12.43 2.58 -33.00
C ILE A 334 -13.80 3.05 -33.50
N LEU A 335 -14.52 3.87 -32.73
CA LEU A 335 -15.81 4.42 -33.14
C LEU A 335 -15.69 5.30 -34.40
N VAL A 336 -14.67 6.15 -34.46
CA VAL A 336 -14.39 6.97 -35.65
C VAL A 336 -14.09 6.07 -36.87
N LEU A 337 -13.29 5.01 -36.67
CA LEU A 337 -12.99 4.06 -37.73
C LEU A 337 -14.25 3.36 -38.24
N LEU A 338 -15.14 2.95 -37.35
CA LEU A 338 -16.44 2.34 -37.71
C LEU A 338 -17.31 3.31 -38.51
N VAL A 339 -17.36 4.59 -38.13
CA VAL A 339 -18.08 5.62 -38.88
C VAL A 339 -17.48 5.79 -40.27
N VAL A 340 -16.15 5.83 -40.40
CA VAL A 340 -15.46 5.91 -41.69
C VAL A 340 -15.77 4.71 -42.58
N ILE A 341 -15.74 3.50 -42.00
CA ILE A 341 -16.10 2.27 -42.72
C ILE A 341 -17.56 2.32 -43.17
N ALA A 342 -18.49 2.73 -42.30
CA ALA A 342 -19.90 2.90 -42.65
C ALA A 342 -20.10 3.92 -43.79
N ALA A 343 -19.42 5.04 -43.70
CA ALA A 343 -19.44 6.06 -44.77
C ALA A 343 -18.87 5.53 -46.11
N ALA A 344 -17.76 4.75 -46.01
CA ALA A 344 -17.19 4.12 -47.22
C ALA A 344 -18.14 3.09 -47.83
N VAL A 345 -18.81 2.27 -47.01
CA VAL A 345 -19.84 1.32 -47.48
C VAL A 345 -21.00 2.04 -48.15
N VAL A 346 -21.49 3.12 -47.54
CA VAL A 346 -22.55 3.96 -48.14
C VAL A 346 -22.07 4.59 -49.46
N TYR A 347 -20.83 5.08 -49.50
CA TYR A 347 -20.26 5.64 -50.73
C TYR A 347 -20.13 4.60 -51.84
N VAL A 348 -19.61 3.39 -51.53
CA VAL A 348 -19.49 2.31 -52.47
C VAL A 348 -20.87 1.86 -52.98
N ASN A 349 -21.86 1.74 -52.08
CA ASN A 349 -23.21 1.37 -52.45
C ASN A 349 -23.87 2.46 -53.36
N ARG A 350 -23.66 3.73 -53.05
CA ARG A 350 -24.11 4.82 -53.94
C ARG A 350 -23.45 4.76 -55.32
N LYS A 351 -22.15 4.52 -55.40
CA LYS A 351 -21.42 4.33 -56.66
C LYS A 351 -21.92 3.11 -57.45
N LYS A 352 -22.13 1.97 -56.72
CA LYS A 352 -22.67 0.75 -57.31
C LYS A 352 -24.08 0.95 -57.88
N ASN A 353 -24.93 1.71 -57.19
CA ASN A 353 -26.25 2.07 -57.68
C ASN A 353 -26.21 3.01 -58.88
N LEU A 354 -25.29 4.02 -58.88
CA LEU A 354 -25.04 4.89 -60.04
C LEU A 354 -24.51 4.09 -61.24
N LEU A 355 -23.62 3.11 -61.02
CA LEU A 355 -23.11 2.23 -62.09
C LEU A 355 -24.24 1.37 -62.65
N LYS A 356 -25.12 0.81 -61.77
CA LYS A 356 -26.30 0.04 -62.24
C LYS A 356 -27.30 0.92 -63.00
N LEU A 357 -27.42 2.18 -62.64
CA LEU A 357 -28.25 3.14 -63.41
C LEU A 357 -27.64 3.37 -64.81
N SER A 358 -26.32 3.64 -64.82
CA SER A 358 -25.58 3.83 -66.08
C SER A 358 -25.54 2.56 -66.96
N GLU A 359 -25.42 1.36 -66.34
CA GLU A 359 -25.58 0.09 -67.09
C GLU A 359 -26.99 -0.11 -67.65
N LYS A 360 -28.03 0.32 -66.88
CA LYS A 360 -29.40 0.28 -67.38
C LYS A 360 -29.62 1.26 -68.55
N GLU A 361 -29.07 2.50 -68.40
CA GLU A 361 -29.12 3.49 -69.49
C GLU A 361 -28.34 3.04 -70.71
N LEU A 362 -27.16 2.41 -70.51
CA LEU A 362 -26.35 1.84 -71.60
C LEU A 362 -27.05 0.64 -72.26
N LYS A 363 -27.72 -0.24 -71.46
CA LYS A 363 -28.55 -1.32 -72.01
C LYS A 363 -29.78 -0.79 -72.74
N ALA A 364 -30.47 0.22 -72.19
CA ALA A 364 -31.60 0.83 -72.84
C ALA A 364 -31.18 1.51 -74.16
N LEU A 365 -30.02 2.21 -74.17
CA LEU A 365 -29.49 2.80 -75.40
C LEU A 365 -29.04 1.75 -76.42
N THR A 366 -28.46 0.60 -75.97
CA THR A 366 -28.07 -0.52 -76.83
C THR A 366 -29.30 -1.27 -77.36
N GLU A 367 -30.35 -1.41 -76.55
CA GLU A 367 -31.62 -2.00 -76.96
C GLU A 367 -32.38 -1.06 -77.87
N GLU A 368 -32.35 0.25 -77.66
CA GLU A 368 -32.92 1.27 -78.55
C GLU A 368 -32.23 1.30 -79.91
N LEU A 369 -30.88 1.20 -79.90
CA LEU A 369 -30.09 1.06 -81.15
C LEU A 369 -30.37 -0.26 -81.88
N SER A 370 -30.55 -1.35 -81.11
CA SER A 370 -30.91 -2.68 -81.64
C SER A 370 -32.37 -2.73 -82.11
N ALA A 371 -33.27 -2.04 -81.39
CA ALA A 371 -34.67 -1.95 -81.75
C ALA A 371 -34.90 -1.11 -83.03
N THR A 372 -34.12 0.03 -83.14
CA THR A 372 -34.19 0.86 -84.37
C THR A 372 -33.72 0.12 -85.61
N ASN A 373 -32.77 -0.78 -85.46
CA ASN A 373 -32.29 -1.64 -86.54
C ASN A 373 -33.19 -2.87 -86.84
N LYS A 374 -34.01 -3.32 -85.87
CA LYS A 374 -34.95 -4.44 -86.03
C LYS A 374 -36.37 -3.96 -86.38
N GLN A 375 -36.71 -2.74 -86.08
CA GLN A 375 -38.03 -2.18 -86.32
C GLN A 375 -38.30 -1.91 -87.77
N GLN A 376 -37.28 -1.77 -88.61
CA GLN A 376 -37.49 -1.73 -90.08
C GLN A 376 -37.76 -3.09 -90.70
N LEU A 377 -37.68 -4.20 -89.93
CA LEU A 377 -37.90 -5.56 -90.48
C LEU A 377 -39.08 -6.31 -89.91
N LYS A 378 -39.81 -5.84 -88.90
CA LYS A 378 -40.82 -6.64 -88.19
C LYS A 378 -42.07 -5.85 -87.69
N ASP A 379 -42.52 -4.86 -88.45
CA ASP A 379 -43.72 -4.12 -88.04
C ASP A 379 -45.07 -4.82 -88.12
N ASN A 380 -45.10 -6.11 -88.32
CA ASN A 380 -46.40 -6.82 -88.43
C ASN A 380 -46.59 -8.09 -87.57
N LYS A 381 -45.74 -8.41 -86.64
CA LYS A 381 -45.94 -9.69 -85.89
C LYS A 381 -45.80 -9.61 -84.36
N THR A 382 -45.56 -8.49 -83.73
CA THR A 382 -45.20 -8.46 -82.30
C THR A 382 -46.04 -7.53 -81.39
N LEU A 383 -47.27 -7.22 -81.77
CA LEU A 383 -48.19 -6.52 -80.83
C LEU A 383 -48.99 -7.48 -79.93
N GLN A 384 -48.88 -8.75 -80.14
CA GLN A 384 -49.66 -9.72 -79.35
C GLN A 384 -48.83 -10.42 -78.22
N ASP A 385 -47.54 -10.60 -78.43
CA ASP A 385 -46.69 -11.24 -77.42
C ASP A 385 -46.20 -10.37 -76.30
N SER A 386 -46.19 -9.02 -76.51
CA SER A 386 -45.68 -8.05 -75.54
C SER A 386 -46.59 -7.83 -74.32
N ASN A 387 -47.89 -8.19 -74.42
CA ASN A 387 -48.82 -7.97 -73.28
C ASN A 387 -48.79 -9.09 -72.24
N ASP A 388 -48.28 -10.26 -72.56
CA ASP A 388 -48.16 -11.37 -71.59
C ASP A 388 -46.87 -11.32 -70.81
N GLU A 389 -45.77 -10.77 -71.39
CA GLU A 389 -44.48 -10.58 -70.76
C GLU A 389 -44.49 -9.46 -69.69
N LEU A 390 -45.26 -8.40 -69.95
CA LEU A 390 -45.46 -7.28 -68.98
C LEU A 390 -46.22 -7.72 -67.72
N LYS A 391 -47.03 -8.75 -67.82
CA LYS A 391 -47.80 -9.30 -66.68
C LYS A 391 -46.95 -10.17 -65.76
N TYR A 392 -45.94 -10.86 -66.33
CA TYR A 392 -45.00 -11.66 -65.56
C TYR A 392 -44.03 -10.79 -64.77
N ASN A 393 -43.45 -9.79 -65.38
CA ASN A 393 -42.47 -8.88 -64.76
C ASN A 393 -43.05 -8.01 -63.61
N ASN A 394 -44.35 -7.70 -63.66
CA ASN A 394 -45.04 -6.97 -62.58
C ASN A 394 -45.24 -7.83 -61.30
N ASN A 395 -45.24 -9.14 -61.44
CA ASN A 395 -45.36 -10.03 -60.29
C ASN A 395 -44.01 -10.24 -59.60
N GLU A 396 -42.90 -10.28 -60.33
CA GLU A 396 -41.56 -10.37 -59.75
C GLU A 396 -41.16 -9.10 -59.00
N LEU A 397 -41.46 -7.92 -59.55
CA LEU A 397 -41.22 -6.63 -58.88
C LEU A 397 -41.98 -6.51 -57.55
N LYS A 398 -43.14 -7.14 -57.47
CA LYS A 398 -43.96 -7.13 -56.25
C LYS A 398 -43.36 -8.04 -55.16
N TYR A 399 -42.66 -9.09 -55.58
CA TYR A 399 -41.96 -10.00 -54.65
C TYR A 399 -40.72 -9.35 -54.07
N PHE A 400 -39.88 -8.68 -54.88
CA PHE A 400 -38.68 -7.96 -54.43
C PHE A 400 -38.99 -6.78 -53.51
N ASN A 401 -40.13 -6.10 -53.73
CA ASN A 401 -40.52 -4.98 -52.83
C ASN A 401 -40.95 -5.46 -51.44
N ASN A 402 -41.42 -6.69 -51.31
CA ASN A 402 -41.76 -7.25 -50.02
C ASN A 402 -40.49 -7.66 -49.23
N GLU A 403 -39.50 -8.29 -49.87
CA GLU A 403 -38.21 -8.65 -49.23
C GLU A 403 -37.45 -7.42 -48.78
N LEU A 404 -37.46 -6.30 -49.53
CA LEU A 404 -36.85 -5.02 -49.13
C LEU A 404 -37.56 -4.42 -47.93
N LYS A 405 -38.86 -4.64 -47.77
CA LYS A 405 -39.64 -4.13 -46.67
C LYS A 405 -39.35 -4.91 -45.36
N ASP A 406 -39.13 -6.20 -45.46
CA ASP A 406 -38.81 -7.04 -44.32
C ASP A 406 -37.37 -6.79 -43.82
N SER A 407 -36.41 -6.61 -44.73
CA SER A 407 -35.04 -6.23 -44.40
C SER A 407 -34.94 -4.83 -43.77
N ASN A 408 -35.79 -3.89 -44.16
CA ASN A 408 -35.86 -2.57 -43.56
C ASN A 408 -36.45 -2.60 -42.11
N ASN A 409 -37.33 -3.56 -41.83
CA ASN A 409 -37.89 -3.73 -40.52
C ASN A 409 -36.84 -4.36 -39.56
N GLU A 410 -36.05 -5.34 -40.00
CA GLU A 410 -34.96 -5.93 -39.24
C GLU A 410 -33.85 -4.91 -38.89
N LEU A 411 -33.54 -4.01 -39.85
CA LEU A 411 -32.60 -2.91 -39.60
C LEU A 411 -33.11 -1.89 -38.58
N LYS A 412 -34.44 -1.67 -38.53
CA LYS A 412 -35.07 -0.75 -37.59
C LYS A 412 -35.07 -1.32 -36.17
N ASP A 413 -35.28 -2.61 -36.04
CA ASP A 413 -35.24 -3.30 -34.72
C ASP A 413 -33.82 -3.37 -34.16
N SER A 414 -32.84 -3.68 -35.01
CA SER A 414 -31.41 -3.63 -34.62
C SER A 414 -30.93 -2.25 -34.19
N ASN A 415 -31.46 -1.19 -34.83
CA ASN A 415 -31.15 0.20 -34.44
C ASN A 415 -31.78 0.60 -33.08
N ASN A 416 -32.91 0.02 -32.74
CA ASN A 416 -33.55 0.25 -31.45
C ASN A 416 -32.78 -0.45 -30.32
N GLU A 417 -32.34 -1.69 -30.54
CA GLU A 417 -31.50 -2.43 -29.57
C GLU A 417 -30.16 -1.73 -29.30
N LEU A 418 -29.54 -1.17 -30.35
CA LEU A 418 -28.32 -0.35 -30.21
C LEU A 418 -28.53 0.92 -29.38
N LYS A 419 -29.71 1.53 -29.50
CA LYS A 419 -30.09 2.75 -28.78
C LYS A 419 -30.30 2.50 -27.28
N ASP A 420 -30.90 1.36 -26.97
CA ASP A 420 -31.14 0.95 -25.58
C ASP A 420 -29.84 0.51 -24.90
N SER A 421 -28.97 -0.18 -25.61
CA SER A 421 -27.63 -0.55 -25.14
C SER A 421 -26.75 0.68 -24.85
N ASN A 422 -26.78 1.67 -25.71
CA ASN A 422 -26.06 2.94 -25.50
C ASN A 422 -26.58 3.74 -24.29
N LYS A 423 -27.88 3.64 -24.00
CA LYS A 423 -28.49 4.29 -22.84
C LYS A 423 -28.08 3.59 -21.54
N ALA A 424 -28.01 2.28 -21.54
CA ALA A 424 -27.54 1.50 -20.40
C ALA A 424 -26.05 1.76 -20.10
N LEU A 425 -25.22 1.87 -21.12
CA LEU A 425 -23.79 2.22 -20.98
C LEU A 425 -23.56 3.63 -20.41
N ARG A 426 -24.38 4.60 -20.80
CA ARG A 426 -24.28 5.97 -20.23
C ARG A 426 -24.63 5.99 -18.75
N ASN A 427 -25.70 5.33 -18.35
CA ASN A 427 -26.09 5.26 -16.94
C ASN A 427 -25.02 4.58 -16.06
N SER A 428 -24.40 3.52 -16.56
CA SER A 428 -23.31 2.83 -15.86
C SER A 428 -22.03 3.68 -15.74
N ASN A 429 -21.74 4.51 -16.74
CA ASN A 429 -20.61 5.44 -16.69
C ASN A 429 -20.83 6.57 -15.67
N ASP A 430 -22.04 7.13 -15.62
CA ASP A 430 -22.40 8.19 -14.68
C ASP A 430 -22.33 7.68 -13.21
N GLU A 431 -22.73 6.43 -12.96
CA GLU A 431 -22.58 5.78 -11.64
C GLU A 431 -21.11 5.55 -11.25
N LEU A 432 -20.27 5.15 -12.21
CA LEU A 432 -18.83 4.96 -11.99
C LEU A 432 -18.11 6.29 -11.71
N GLU A 433 -18.44 7.36 -12.41
CA GLU A 433 -17.88 8.70 -12.16
C GLU A 433 -18.26 9.21 -10.76
N ASN A 434 -19.51 9.03 -10.36
CA ASN A 434 -19.98 9.45 -9.04
C ASN A 434 -19.31 8.64 -7.90
N THR A 435 -19.08 7.36 -8.12
CA THR A 435 -18.40 6.49 -7.14
C THR A 435 -16.92 6.84 -7.02
N ASN A 436 -16.25 7.15 -8.13
CA ASN A 436 -14.85 7.56 -8.13
C ASN A 436 -14.66 8.94 -7.48
N ALA A 437 -15.53 9.90 -7.76
CA ALA A 437 -15.50 11.22 -7.12
C ALA A 437 -15.64 11.13 -5.59
N LYS A 438 -16.51 10.25 -5.08
CA LYS A 438 -16.67 10.01 -3.64
C LYS A 438 -15.44 9.38 -3.01
N ARG A 439 -14.78 8.44 -3.70
CA ARG A 439 -13.53 7.81 -3.25
C ARG A 439 -12.38 8.81 -3.18
N GLU A 440 -12.29 9.70 -4.15
CA GLU A 440 -11.25 10.73 -4.22
C GLU A 440 -11.42 11.78 -3.11
N LEU A 441 -12.64 12.21 -2.86
CA LEU A 441 -12.99 13.08 -1.72
C LEU A 441 -12.62 12.43 -0.38
N MET A 442 -12.88 11.15 -0.22
CA MET A 442 -12.56 10.40 1.00
C MET A 442 -11.05 10.26 1.21
N ALA A 443 -10.30 9.98 0.14
CA ALA A 443 -8.85 9.89 0.18
C ALA A 443 -8.20 11.25 0.51
N ASN A 444 -8.65 12.33 -0.12
CA ASN A 444 -8.17 13.68 0.13
C ASN A 444 -8.46 14.15 1.57
N ALA A 445 -9.65 13.83 2.09
CA ALA A 445 -10.03 14.12 3.45
C ALA A 445 -9.13 13.40 4.48
N PHE A 446 -8.82 12.13 4.22
CA PHE A 446 -7.92 11.35 5.07
C PHE A 446 -6.49 11.88 5.05
N ILE A 447 -6.00 12.25 3.88
CA ILE A 447 -4.66 12.85 3.71
C ILE A 447 -4.56 14.17 4.48
N MET A 448 -5.58 15.03 4.41
CA MET A 448 -5.60 16.30 5.15
C MET A 448 -5.59 16.10 6.65
N LEU A 449 -6.32 15.13 7.17
CA LEU A 449 -6.29 14.77 8.60
C LEU A 449 -4.91 14.25 9.03
N CYS A 450 -4.28 13.42 8.21
CA CYS A 450 -2.91 12.94 8.45
C CYS A 450 -1.88 14.08 8.44
N TYR A 451 -1.97 14.99 7.46
CA TYR A 451 -1.09 16.14 7.35
C TYR A 451 -1.16 17.03 8.59
N GLN A 452 -2.36 17.36 9.04
CA GLN A 452 -2.56 18.18 10.24
C GLN A 452 -2.03 17.50 11.51
N TYR A 453 -2.17 16.17 11.60
CA TYR A 453 -1.63 15.41 12.72
C TYR A 453 -0.08 15.46 12.75
N ILE A 454 0.54 15.34 11.58
CA ILE A 454 2.01 15.41 11.42
C ILE A 454 2.52 16.82 11.76
N GLU A 455 1.89 17.87 11.24
CA GLU A 455 2.24 19.27 11.51
C GLU A 455 2.12 19.60 13.01
N ARG A 456 1.12 19.03 13.65
CA ARG A 456 0.90 19.15 15.08
C ARG A 456 2.03 18.50 15.89
N LEU A 457 2.42 17.28 15.54
CA LEU A 457 3.53 16.59 16.19
C LEU A 457 4.85 17.37 16.04
N ASP A 458 5.09 17.94 14.85
CA ASP A 458 6.28 18.75 14.61
C ASP A 458 6.25 20.06 15.41
N SER A 459 5.10 20.68 15.53
CA SER A 459 4.89 21.89 16.36
C SER A 459 5.11 21.62 17.86
N GLN A 460 4.58 20.51 18.35
CA GLN A 460 4.82 20.08 19.74
C GLN A 460 6.30 19.77 19.97
N ARG A 461 6.94 19.07 19.04
CA ARG A 461 8.37 18.80 19.09
C ARG A 461 9.19 20.08 19.14
N LYS A 462 8.90 21.06 18.27
CA LYS A 462 9.57 22.37 18.25
C LYS A 462 9.37 23.13 19.55
N LEU A 463 8.18 23.06 20.14
CA LEU A 463 7.89 23.67 21.43
C LEU A 463 8.72 23.05 22.56
N VAL A 464 8.74 21.72 22.62
CA VAL A 464 9.53 20.97 23.62
C VAL A 464 11.01 21.30 23.50
N ILE A 465 11.56 21.22 22.29
CA ILE A 465 12.98 21.56 22.05
C ILE A 465 13.29 23.00 22.45
N ARG A 466 12.42 23.94 22.09
CA ARG A 466 12.61 25.37 22.44
C ARG A 466 12.59 25.58 23.94
N LYS A 467 11.66 24.95 24.66
CA LYS A 467 11.53 25.07 26.11
C LYS A 467 12.67 24.37 26.87
N ILE A 468 13.13 23.23 26.37
CA ILE A 468 14.33 22.56 26.92
C ILE A 468 15.58 23.41 26.70
N LYS A 469 15.79 23.95 25.49
CA LYS A 469 16.92 24.84 25.19
C LYS A 469 16.91 26.12 26.02
N ALA A 470 15.73 26.60 26.40
CA ALA A 470 15.57 27.79 27.26
C ALA A 470 15.67 27.45 28.75
N ASN A 471 15.96 26.23 29.15
CA ASN A 471 16.02 25.74 30.53
C ASN A 471 14.74 25.98 31.36
N GLN A 472 13.59 25.96 30.65
CA GLN A 472 12.25 26.25 31.20
C GLN A 472 11.43 24.94 31.42
N GLN A 473 12.04 24.00 32.12
CA GLN A 473 11.46 22.65 32.31
C GLN A 473 10.15 22.68 33.10
N ASN A 474 10.04 23.48 34.13
CA ASN A 474 8.83 23.59 34.95
C ASN A 474 7.66 24.20 34.15
N GLU A 475 7.95 25.17 33.31
CA GLU A 475 6.95 25.76 32.41
C GLU A 475 6.53 24.79 31.32
N LEU A 476 7.45 23.98 30.81
CA LEU A 476 7.12 22.88 29.88
C LEU A 476 6.20 21.87 30.54
N LEU A 477 6.47 21.49 31.79
CA LEU A 477 5.62 20.56 32.53
C LEU A 477 4.20 21.11 32.72
N SER A 478 4.08 22.39 33.05
CA SER A 478 2.79 23.07 33.22
C SER A 478 2.01 23.15 31.90
N ILE A 479 2.69 23.35 30.78
CA ILE A 479 2.08 23.40 29.44
C ILE A 479 1.62 22.01 29.03
N LEU A 480 2.40 20.98 29.30
CA LEU A 480 2.06 19.59 28.92
C LEU A 480 0.98 18.97 29.84
N SER A 481 0.88 19.44 31.09
CA SER A 481 -0.12 18.97 32.06
C SER A 481 -1.44 19.77 32.05
N SER A 482 -1.50 20.89 31.30
CA SER A 482 -2.71 21.72 31.27
C SER A 482 -3.82 21.06 30.42
N SER A 483 -4.92 20.69 31.07
CA SER A 483 -6.10 20.08 30.42
C SER A 483 -6.84 21.01 29.44
N LYS A 484 -6.69 22.33 29.55
CA LYS A 484 -7.37 23.31 28.69
C LYS A 484 -6.98 23.24 27.21
N ARG A 485 -5.71 22.94 26.90
CA ARG A 485 -5.26 22.81 25.51
C ARG A 485 -5.78 21.55 24.83
N GLY A 486 -6.02 20.48 25.57
CA GLY A 486 -6.60 19.25 25.04
C GLY A 486 -8.06 19.41 24.59
N THR A 487 -8.81 20.30 25.23
CA THR A 487 -10.23 20.55 24.91
C THR A 487 -10.44 21.40 23.66
N GLU A 488 -9.69 22.48 23.49
CA GLU A 488 -9.77 23.33 22.28
C GLU A 488 -9.28 22.58 21.03
N GLU A 489 -8.25 21.78 21.19
CA GLU A 489 -7.66 21.00 20.11
C GLU A 489 -8.56 19.84 19.68
N SER A 490 -9.26 19.22 20.62
CA SER A 490 -10.26 18.18 20.31
C SER A 490 -11.48 18.79 19.61
N GLN A 491 -11.90 19.98 19.98
CA GLN A 491 -13.01 20.68 19.34
C GLN A 491 -12.70 21.02 17.86
N ASN A 492 -11.50 21.48 17.56
CA ASN A 492 -11.08 21.78 16.17
C ASN A 492 -11.03 20.51 15.32
N PHE A 493 -10.56 19.39 15.87
CA PHE A 493 -10.56 18.11 15.17
C PHE A 493 -12.00 17.66 14.90
N PHE A 494 -12.87 17.80 15.87
CA PHE A 494 -14.27 17.35 15.72
C PHE A 494 -15.04 18.21 14.72
N SER A 495 -14.84 19.52 14.71
CA SER A 495 -15.47 20.41 13.73
C SER A 495 -15.05 20.06 12.28
N GLN A 496 -13.79 19.71 12.08
CA GLN A 496 -13.32 19.28 10.76
C GLN A 496 -13.82 17.89 10.38
N PHE A 497 -13.80 16.94 11.30
CA PHE A 497 -14.37 15.62 11.08
C PHE A 497 -15.85 15.73 10.70
N ASP A 498 -16.61 16.53 11.41
CA ASP A 498 -18.04 16.72 11.18
C ASP A 498 -18.31 17.29 9.77
N LYS A 499 -17.56 18.32 9.37
CA LYS A 499 -17.67 18.94 8.03
C LYS A 499 -17.37 17.94 6.92
N ILE A 500 -16.28 17.18 7.05
CA ILE A 500 -15.87 16.18 6.07
C ILE A 500 -16.91 15.06 6.01
N PHE A 501 -17.32 14.56 7.17
CA PHE A 501 -18.28 13.48 7.25
C PHE A 501 -19.63 13.85 6.64
N LEU A 502 -20.15 15.02 6.99
CA LEU A 502 -21.43 15.50 6.46
C LEU A 502 -21.36 15.85 4.96
N SER A 503 -20.20 16.25 4.46
CA SER A 503 -20.02 16.45 3.01
C SER A 503 -20.02 15.13 2.23
N LEU A 504 -19.51 14.06 2.82
CA LEU A 504 -19.50 12.71 2.23
C LEU A 504 -20.84 12.00 2.37
N TYR A 505 -21.55 12.27 3.46
CA TYR A 505 -22.82 11.65 3.80
C TYR A 505 -23.88 12.69 4.16
N PRO A 506 -24.35 13.50 3.17
CA PRO A 506 -25.28 14.61 3.46
C PRO A 506 -26.62 14.16 4.05
N SER A 507 -27.08 12.96 3.71
CA SER A 507 -28.34 12.39 4.19
C SER A 507 -28.21 11.64 5.54
N PHE A 508 -26.99 11.55 6.10
CA PHE A 508 -26.71 10.71 7.26
C PHE A 508 -27.65 10.95 8.45
N VAL A 509 -27.87 12.20 8.83
CA VAL A 509 -28.72 12.52 9.99
C VAL A 509 -30.18 12.16 9.73
N ASN A 510 -30.66 12.41 8.51
CA ASN A 510 -32.03 12.07 8.12
C ASN A 510 -32.24 10.55 8.08
N GLU A 511 -31.30 9.82 7.51
CA GLU A 511 -31.37 8.37 7.44
C GLU A 511 -31.16 7.72 8.81
N LEU A 512 -30.29 8.25 9.67
CA LEU A 512 -30.17 7.79 11.05
C LEU A 512 -31.47 8.04 11.81
N ASN A 513 -32.07 9.22 11.66
CA ASN A 513 -33.34 9.56 12.30
C ASN A 513 -34.48 8.66 11.84
N SER A 514 -34.46 8.13 10.64
CA SER A 514 -35.43 7.12 10.18
C SER A 514 -35.30 5.78 10.91
N LEU A 515 -34.18 5.50 11.57
CA LEU A 515 -33.98 4.33 12.41
C LEU A 515 -34.42 4.55 13.86
N LEU A 516 -34.71 5.80 14.27
CA LEU A 516 -35.07 6.18 15.62
C LEU A 516 -36.58 6.48 15.75
N ILE A 517 -37.12 6.30 16.93
CA ILE A 517 -38.50 6.69 17.25
C ILE A 517 -38.65 8.23 17.15
N PRO A 518 -39.80 8.76 16.75
CA PRO A 518 -39.99 10.19 16.50
C PRO A 518 -39.58 11.11 17.65
N GLU A 519 -39.80 10.68 18.90
CA GLU A 519 -39.47 11.47 20.09
C GLU A 519 -37.98 11.49 20.43
N ALA A 520 -37.17 10.66 19.75
CA ALA A 520 -35.76 10.53 20.00
C ALA A 520 -34.88 10.94 18.78
N GLN A 521 -35.49 11.56 17.80
CA GLN A 521 -34.75 12.09 16.66
C GLN A 521 -33.77 13.18 17.07
N ILE A 522 -32.62 13.21 16.43
CA ILE A 522 -31.49 14.08 16.79
C ILE A 522 -31.29 15.12 15.68
N GLU A 523 -31.21 16.37 16.07
CA GLU A 523 -30.87 17.46 15.14
C GLU A 523 -29.39 17.82 15.22
N LEU A 524 -28.88 18.41 14.13
CA LEU A 524 -27.55 19.00 14.11
C LEU A 524 -27.51 20.24 15.03
N LYS A 525 -26.34 20.59 15.53
CA LYS A 525 -26.12 21.87 16.21
C LYS A 525 -26.29 23.04 15.24
N GLU A 526 -26.50 24.26 15.76
CA GLU A 526 -26.71 25.48 14.96
C GLU A 526 -25.61 25.74 13.91
N ASP A 527 -24.36 25.30 14.18
CA ASP A 527 -23.23 25.42 13.26
C ASP A 527 -23.05 24.24 12.28
N ASN A 528 -24.07 23.41 12.08
CA ASN A 528 -23.97 22.17 11.27
C ASN A 528 -22.92 21.17 11.81
N GLU A 529 -22.73 21.13 13.12
CA GLU A 529 -21.85 20.17 13.75
C GLU A 529 -22.62 18.97 14.31
N LEU A 530 -21.98 17.80 14.28
CA LEU A 530 -22.52 16.59 14.85
C LEU A 530 -22.56 16.69 16.39
N THR A 531 -23.66 16.26 16.99
CA THR A 531 -23.69 16.06 18.44
C THR A 531 -22.77 14.91 18.86
N PRO A 532 -22.37 14.80 20.13
CA PRO A 532 -21.54 13.69 20.59
C PRO A 532 -22.13 12.30 20.26
N SER A 533 -23.44 12.13 20.36
CA SER A 533 -24.11 10.89 19.97
C SER A 533 -24.10 10.65 18.47
N LEU A 534 -24.25 11.70 17.66
CA LEU A 534 -24.12 11.62 16.19
C LEU A 534 -22.69 11.28 15.76
N ARG A 535 -21.64 11.79 16.44
CA ARG A 535 -20.26 11.41 16.17
C ARG A 535 -19.99 9.94 16.48
N VAL A 536 -20.57 9.42 17.55
CA VAL A 536 -20.50 7.98 17.88
C VAL A 536 -21.17 7.16 16.75
N ALA A 537 -22.36 7.56 16.32
CA ALA A 537 -23.06 6.91 15.21
C ALA A 537 -22.28 7.01 13.89
N ALA A 538 -21.68 8.17 13.60
CA ALA A 538 -20.85 8.38 12.41
C ALA A 538 -19.61 7.46 12.39
N LEU A 539 -18.94 7.28 13.51
CA LEU A 539 -17.80 6.36 13.62
C LEU A 539 -18.23 4.90 13.43
N VAL A 540 -19.36 4.49 13.98
CA VAL A 540 -19.91 3.15 13.74
C VAL A 540 -20.25 2.96 12.25
N ARG A 541 -20.81 3.97 11.60
CA ARG A 541 -21.07 3.97 10.16
C ARG A 541 -19.79 3.82 9.32
N LEU A 542 -18.69 4.42 9.76
CA LEU A 542 -17.37 4.28 9.13
C LEU A 542 -16.65 2.95 9.45
N GLY A 543 -17.32 2.04 10.15
CA GLY A 543 -16.79 0.72 10.49
C GLY A 543 -15.99 0.64 11.80
N VAL A 544 -15.94 1.73 12.58
CA VAL A 544 -15.32 1.71 13.92
C VAL A 544 -16.37 1.25 14.92
N THR A 545 -16.51 -0.04 15.13
CA THR A 545 -17.57 -0.63 15.96
C THR A 545 -17.17 -0.85 17.42
N GLU A 546 -15.88 -0.87 17.73
CA GLU A 546 -15.38 -1.15 19.07
C GLU A 546 -15.45 0.09 19.98
N SER A 547 -16.21 0.03 21.04
CA SER A 547 -16.39 1.14 21.99
C SER A 547 -15.08 1.69 22.59
N PRO A 548 -14.04 0.88 22.90
CA PRO A 548 -12.75 1.42 23.34
C PRO A 548 -12.03 2.26 22.26
N LYS A 549 -12.14 1.88 21.00
CA LYS A 549 -11.55 2.66 19.89
C LYS A 549 -12.29 3.99 19.71
N ILE A 550 -13.62 3.96 19.76
CA ILE A 550 -14.46 5.17 19.70
C ILE A 550 -14.12 6.11 20.86
N ALA A 551 -13.98 5.58 22.08
CA ALA A 551 -13.60 6.34 23.26
C ALA A 551 -12.24 7.04 23.08
N GLY A 552 -11.28 6.32 22.52
CA GLY A 552 -9.94 6.87 22.20
C GLY A 552 -9.99 7.99 21.16
N ILE A 553 -10.77 7.81 20.09
CA ILE A 553 -10.90 8.81 19.01
C ILE A 553 -11.60 10.07 19.51
N LEU A 554 -12.68 9.92 20.27
CA LEU A 554 -13.48 11.04 20.75
C LEU A 554 -12.97 11.64 22.06
N SER A 555 -11.92 11.07 22.65
CA SER A 555 -11.39 11.47 23.96
C SER A 555 -12.46 11.47 25.08
N TYR A 556 -13.39 10.54 25.01
CA TYR A 556 -14.42 10.33 26.02
C TYR A 556 -14.10 9.11 26.90
N SER A 557 -14.70 9.05 28.08
CA SER A 557 -14.61 7.84 28.90
C SER A 557 -15.32 6.68 28.19
N LEU A 558 -14.84 5.48 28.40
CA LEU A 558 -15.47 4.28 27.86
C LEU A 558 -16.95 4.16 28.29
N GLN A 559 -17.23 4.54 29.53
CA GLN A 559 -18.57 4.58 30.06
C GLN A 559 -19.49 5.57 29.32
N THR A 560 -18.94 6.72 28.94
CA THR A 560 -19.65 7.74 28.16
C THR A 560 -20.04 7.20 26.77
N ILE A 561 -19.17 6.46 26.13
CA ILE A 561 -19.47 5.85 24.83
C ILE A 561 -20.54 4.76 24.98
N TYR A 562 -20.45 3.94 26.00
CA TYR A 562 -21.50 2.95 26.27
C TYR A 562 -22.85 3.61 26.49
N ASN A 563 -22.89 4.72 27.21
CA ASN A 563 -24.11 5.47 27.45
C ASN A 563 -24.70 5.99 26.13
N TYR A 564 -23.91 6.63 25.27
CA TYR A 564 -24.39 7.12 23.99
C TYR A 564 -24.88 5.98 23.07
N ARG A 565 -24.15 4.88 22.99
CA ARG A 565 -24.59 3.72 22.19
C ARG A 565 -25.85 3.09 22.73
N SER A 566 -25.95 2.92 24.06
CA SER A 566 -27.12 2.38 24.71
C SER A 566 -28.36 3.29 24.50
N THR A 567 -28.17 4.59 24.60
CA THR A 567 -29.24 5.56 24.34
C THR A 567 -29.75 5.46 22.92
N LEU A 568 -28.83 5.48 21.93
CA LEU A 568 -29.18 5.36 20.51
C LEU A 568 -29.92 4.03 20.23
N LYS A 569 -29.37 2.93 20.73
CA LYS A 569 -29.96 1.60 20.55
C LYS A 569 -31.34 1.47 21.22
N ASN A 570 -31.51 2.04 22.43
CA ASN A 570 -32.78 2.00 23.13
C ASN A 570 -33.85 2.86 22.45
N SER A 571 -33.45 3.90 21.77
CA SER A 571 -34.31 4.79 21.00
C SER A 571 -34.54 4.33 19.55
N ALA A 572 -33.97 3.20 19.14
CA ALA A 572 -34.16 2.65 17.79
C ALA A 572 -35.53 1.96 17.66
N ILE A 573 -36.10 2.05 16.45
CA ILE A 573 -37.34 1.34 16.07
C ILE A 573 -37.08 -0.17 16.10
N ASP A 574 -35.93 -0.62 15.53
CA ASP A 574 -35.45 -2.00 15.62
C ASP A 574 -34.19 -2.04 16.49
N LYS A 575 -34.35 -2.43 17.73
CA LYS A 575 -33.25 -2.46 18.71
C LYS A 575 -32.29 -3.62 18.50
N GLU A 576 -32.73 -4.72 17.93
CA GLU A 576 -31.88 -5.90 17.75
C GLU A 576 -30.86 -5.68 16.63
N HIS A 577 -31.30 -5.14 15.51
CA HIS A 577 -30.45 -4.93 14.33
C HIS A 577 -29.94 -3.49 14.19
N PHE A 578 -30.03 -2.67 15.22
CA PHE A 578 -29.68 -1.25 15.13
C PHE A 578 -28.25 -1.00 14.68
N ASP A 579 -27.26 -1.70 15.23
CA ASP A 579 -25.86 -1.53 14.87
C ASP A 579 -25.59 -1.95 13.41
N GLU A 580 -26.27 -2.98 12.91
CA GLU A 580 -26.18 -3.42 11.50
C GLU A 580 -26.86 -2.42 10.56
N ASN A 581 -28.03 -1.92 10.94
CA ASN A 581 -28.75 -0.93 10.15
C ASN A 581 -28.00 0.40 10.11
N LEU A 582 -27.40 0.80 11.22
CA LEU A 582 -26.56 1.99 11.30
C LEU A 582 -25.33 1.91 10.37
N GLN A 583 -24.72 0.76 10.23
CA GLN A 583 -23.61 0.56 9.29
C GLN A 583 -24.03 0.67 7.83
N LYS A 584 -25.30 0.44 7.52
CA LYS A 584 -25.85 0.53 6.16
C LYS A 584 -26.41 1.92 5.81
N VAL A 585 -26.55 2.83 6.78
CA VAL A 585 -26.99 4.22 6.55
C VAL A 585 -26.11 4.87 5.50
N CYS A 586 -26.67 5.50 4.50
CA CYS A 586 -25.94 6.09 3.35
C CYS A 586 -25.04 5.09 2.59
N SER A 587 -25.30 3.80 2.64
CA SER A 587 -24.62 2.85 1.74
C SER A 587 -25.33 2.90 0.39
N VAL A 588 -24.57 3.26 -0.65
CA VAL A 588 -25.00 3.04 -2.04
C VAL A 588 -24.75 1.56 -2.32
N TYR A 589 -25.83 0.81 -2.58
CA TYR A 589 -25.76 -0.56 -3.08
C TYR A 589 -25.09 -0.60 -4.43
#